data_292bc332dc1fb7fb4c45ac44403ae4e2
#
_entry.id   292bc332dc1fb7fb4c45ac44403ae4e2
#
_cell.length_a   1.000
_cell.length_b   1.000
_cell.length_c   1.000
_cell.angle_alpha   90.00
_cell.angle_beta   90.00
_cell.angle_gamma   90.00
#
_symmetry.space_group_name_H-M   'P 1'
#
loop_
_entity.id
_entity.type
_entity.pdbx_description
1 polymer ?
#
loop_
_entity_poly.entity_id
_entity_poly.type
_entity_poly.pdbx_seq_one_letter_code
_entity_poly.pdbx_strand_id
1 'polypeptide(L)'
;SVPGKGIELADCLLSRLKIAFPNTLLVHRLDRDTSGVMIFGQTEYAQRALSMQFERRQVKKTYVARVSGEVTQKSGLIDLPLVVDWENRPRQMVCHETGKLALTEWYKLSSNQNESRLRLVPKTGRSHQLRVHCMALGHPILGDPIYGEVSTHHRMMLHSEELRVKHPENGFGSRFRSKAPF
;
A
#
# COMPACT_ATOMS: atom_id res chain seq x y z
N SER A 1 7.27 -2.75 7.78
CA SER A 1 7.67 -3.91 6.96
C SER A 1 9.19 -4.01 6.77
N VAL A 2 9.90 -2.90 6.79
CA VAL A 2 11.37 -2.80 6.70
C VAL A 2 11.92 -2.04 7.89
N PRO A 3 13.22 -2.23 8.27
CA PRO A 3 13.81 -1.49 9.37
C PRO A 3 13.71 0.02 9.15
N GLY A 4 13.39 0.75 10.20
CA GLY A 4 13.49 2.20 10.25
C GLY A 4 14.88 2.66 10.68
N LYS A 5 15.06 3.97 10.81
CA LYS A 5 16.28 4.54 11.41
C LYS A 5 16.19 4.43 12.94
N GLY A 6 17.24 3.82 13.54
CA GLY A 6 17.34 3.62 14.99
C GLY A 6 16.99 2.20 15.44
N ILE A 7 17.50 1.84 16.62
CA ILE A 7 17.40 0.50 17.22
C ILE A 7 15.95 0.14 17.52
N GLU A 8 15.12 1.11 17.91
CA GLU A 8 13.70 0.96 18.23
C GLU A 8 12.85 0.49 17.04
N LEU A 9 13.33 0.74 15.80
CA LEU A 9 12.64 0.38 14.57
C LEU A 9 13.33 -0.79 13.83
N ALA A 10 14.25 -1.47 14.47
CA ALA A 10 14.94 -2.65 13.93
C ALA A 10 14.00 -3.86 13.84
N ASP A 11 13.07 -4.00 14.79
CA ASP A 11 12.06 -5.07 14.75
C ASP A 11 11.03 -4.79 13.66
N CYS A 12 11.07 -5.59 12.62
CA CYS A 12 10.16 -5.48 11.48
C CYS A 12 9.93 -6.84 10.82
N LEU A 13 8.98 -6.90 9.89
CA LEU A 13 8.68 -8.15 9.18
C LEU A 13 9.94 -8.77 8.53
N LEU A 14 10.77 -7.96 7.89
CA LEU A 14 11.98 -8.46 7.23
C LEU A 14 12.97 -9.07 8.23
N SER A 15 13.22 -8.41 9.38
CA SER A 15 14.13 -8.94 10.40
C SER A 15 13.60 -10.24 11.01
N ARG A 16 12.30 -10.30 11.28
CA ARG A 16 11.65 -11.54 11.78
C ARG A 16 11.69 -12.68 10.77
N LEU A 17 11.47 -12.40 9.47
CA LEU A 17 11.56 -13.41 8.41
C LEU A 17 12.98 -13.95 8.27
N LYS A 18 14.01 -13.13 8.43
CA LYS A 18 15.41 -13.56 8.34
C LYS A 18 15.83 -14.52 9.44
N ILE A 19 15.13 -14.57 10.56
CA ILE A 19 15.38 -15.58 11.61
C ILE A 19 14.99 -16.97 11.10
N ALA A 20 13.85 -17.10 10.44
CA ALA A 20 13.38 -18.39 9.91
C ALA A 20 13.93 -18.69 8.51
N PHE A 21 14.19 -17.66 7.71
CA PHE A 21 14.65 -17.72 6.32
C PHE A 21 15.81 -16.75 6.11
N PRO A 22 17.07 -17.11 6.45
CA PRO A 22 18.22 -16.19 6.44
C PRO A 22 18.46 -15.49 5.09
N ASN A 23 18.15 -16.15 3.98
CA ASN A 23 18.35 -15.65 2.63
C ASN A 23 17.24 -14.71 2.14
N THR A 24 16.30 -14.29 3.03
CA THR A 24 15.22 -13.40 2.66
C THR A 24 15.70 -12.05 2.15
N LEU A 25 15.33 -11.70 0.93
CA LEU A 25 15.68 -10.48 0.23
C LEU A 25 14.44 -9.62 -0.02
N LEU A 26 14.56 -8.32 0.24
CA LEU A 26 13.47 -7.37 0.07
C LEU A 26 13.21 -7.09 -1.41
N VAL A 27 11.95 -7.13 -1.82
CA VAL A 27 11.48 -6.81 -3.18
C VAL A 27 10.71 -5.50 -3.17
N HIS A 28 9.78 -5.32 -2.23
CA HIS A 28 8.96 -4.12 -2.07
C HIS A 28 8.61 -3.90 -0.61
N ARG A 29 7.92 -2.81 -0.32
CA ARG A 29 7.51 -2.47 1.04
C ARG A 29 6.05 -2.05 1.11
N LEU A 30 5.45 -2.23 2.29
CA LEU A 30 4.23 -1.58 2.73
C LEU A 30 4.57 -0.47 3.73
N ASP A 31 3.70 0.51 3.85
CA ASP A 31 3.78 1.52 4.91
C ASP A 31 3.71 0.85 6.29
N ARG A 32 4.21 1.53 7.32
CA ARG A 32 4.36 0.98 8.67
C ARG A 32 3.07 0.31 9.19
N ASP A 33 1.94 1.01 9.03
CA ASP A 33 0.65 0.60 9.60
C ASP A 33 -0.25 -0.14 8.61
N THR A 34 0.22 -0.33 7.36
CA THR A 34 -0.47 -1.14 6.35
C THR A 34 -0.20 -2.63 6.57
N SER A 35 -1.25 -3.40 6.70
CA SER A 35 -1.16 -4.87 6.78
C SER A 35 -1.33 -5.55 5.43
N GLY A 36 -1.12 -6.86 5.37
CA GLY A 36 -1.45 -7.69 4.22
C GLY A 36 -0.26 -8.35 3.54
N VAL A 37 -0.49 -8.74 2.28
CA VAL A 37 0.44 -9.56 1.50
C VAL A 37 1.68 -8.77 1.09
N MET A 38 2.84 -9.36 1.37
CA MET A 38 4.14 -8.97 0.84
C MET A 38 4.83 -10.16 0.19
N ILE A 39 5.70 -9.91 -0.78
CA ILE A 39 6.53 -10.92 -1.43
C ILE A 39 8.02 -10.59 -1.21
N PHE A 40 8.82 -11.62 -0.99
CA PHE A 40 10.26 -11.55 -0.81
C PHE A 40 10.94 -12.52 -1.74
N GLY A 41 12.19 -12.25 -2.13
CA GLY A 41 13.05 -13.20 -2.84
C GLY A 41 13.80 -14.09 -1.85
N GLN A 42 14.04 -15.35 -2.23
CA GLN A 42 14.94 -16.27 -1.50
C GLN A 42 16.31 -16.39 -2.18
N THR A 43 16.42 -15.88 -3.40
CA THR A 43 17.65 -15.80 -4.18
C THR A 43 17.77 -14.41 -4.79
N GLU A 44 18.98 -13.97 -5.12
CA GLU A 44 19.21 -12.69 -5.82
C GLU A 44 18.53 -12.64 -7.18
N TYR A 45 18.48 -13.78 -7.88
CA TYR A 45 17.76 -13.90 -9.14
C TYR A 45 16.27 -13.61 -8.95
N ALA A 46 15.61 -14.26 -7.98
CA ALA A 46 14.21 -14.06 -7.69
C ALA A 46 13.93 -12.61 -7.24
N GLN A 47 14.80 -12.04 -6.37
CA GLN A 47 14.67 -10.64 -5.96
C GLN A 47 14.72 -9.69 -7.16
N ARG A 48 15.71 -9.85 -8.03
CA ARG A 48 15.89 -9.01 -9.22
C ARG A 48 14.70 -9.12 -10.18
N ALA A 49 14.29 -10.36 -10.49
CA ALA A 49 13.18 -10.62 -11.40
C ALA A 49 11.84 -10.04 -10.87
N LEU A 50 11.56 -10.19 -9.57
CA LEU A 50 10.37 -9.61 -8.95
C LEU A 50 10.46 -8.08 -8.87
N SER A 51 11.61 -7.51 -8.49
CA SER A 51 11.80 -6.05 -8.42
C SER A 51 11.59 -5.40 -9.78
N MET A 52 12.07 -6.00 -10.87
CA MET A 52 11.80 -5.53 -12.24
C MET A 52 10.30 -5.55 -12.58
N GLN A 53 9.52 -6.53 -12.11
CA GLN A 53 8.08 -6.54 -12.32
C GLN A 53 7.38 -5.37 -11.60
N PHE A 54 7.82 -5.02 -10.38
CA PHE A 54 7.31 -3.84 -9.67
C PHE A 54 7.68 -2.54 -10.40
N GLU A 55 8.92 -2.37 -10.82
CA GLU A 55 9.43 -1.21 -11.55
C GLU A 55 8.67 -1.01 -12.87
N ARG A 56 8.47 -2.09 -13.63
CA ARG A 56 7.74 -2.08 -14.90
C ARG A 56 6.22 -2.06 -14.73
N ARG A 57 5.69 -1.96 -13.50
CA ARG A 57 4.25 -1.92 -13.18
C ARG A 57 3.49 -3.15 -13.67
N GLN A 58 4.13 -4.30 -13.75
CA GLN A 58 3.54 -5.58 -14.18
C GLN A 58 2.84 -6.31 -13.04
N VAL A 59 3.14 -5.93 -11.79
CA VAL A 59 2.50 -6.49 -10.59
C VAL A 59 1.10 -5.89 -10.43
N LYS A 60 0.09 -6.76 -10.36
CA LYS A 60 -1.27 -6.31 -10.00
C LYS A 60 -1.41 -6.34 -8.48
N LYS A 61 -1.82 -5.22 -7.93
CA LYS A 61 -1.99 -5.01 -6.48
C LYS A 61 -3.43 -4.64 -6.21
N THR A 62 -4.04 -5.27 -5.23
CA THR A 62 -5.38 -4.93 -4.76
C THR A 62 -5.34 -4.71 -3.27
N TYR A 63 -5.89 -3.59 -2.83
CA TYR A 63 -6.01 -3.23 -1.42
C TYR A 63 -7.49 -3.11 -1.06
N VAL A 64 -7.78 -3.31 0.22
CA VAL A 64 -9.05 -2.97 0.83
C VAL A 64 -8.81 -1.90 1.87
N ALA A 65 -9.64 -0.86 1.87
CA ALA A 65 -9.63 0.19 2.86
C ALA A 65 -11.03 0.44 3.41
N ARG A 66 -11.14 0.84 4.68
CA ARG A 66 -12.32 1.54 5.21
C ARG A 66 -11.98 3.02 5.31
N VAL A 67 -12.83 3.85 4.76
CA VAL A 67 -12.64 5.30 4.67
C VAL A 67 -13.79 6.03 5.37
N SER A 68 -13.54 7.24 5.83
CA SER A 68 -14.52 8.08 6.52
C SER A 68 -15.63 8.54 5.58
N GLY A 69 -16.87 8.51 6.06
CA GLY A 69 -18.05 9.02 5.38
C GLY A 69 -18.57 8.13 4.25
N GLU A 70 -19.71 8.54 3.72
CA GLU A 70 -20.39 7.83 2.64
C GLU A 70 -19.85 8.24 1.27
N VAL A 71 -19.16 7.33 0.59
CA VAL A 71 -18.79 7.50 -0.82
C VAL A 71 -20.01 7.19 -1.68
N THR A 72 -20.55 8.20 -2.36
CA THR A 72 -21.79 8.06 -3.15
C THR A 72 -21.57 7.31 -4.46
N GLN A 73 -20.46 7.57 -5.15
CA GLN A 73 -20.12 6.94 -6.43
C GLN A 73 -19.80 5.45 -6.26
N LYS A 74 -20.05 4.66 -7.32
CA LYS A 74 -19.74 3.21 -7.34
C LYS A 74 -18.26 2.91 -7.57
N SER A 75 -17.58 3.75 -8.34
CA SER A 75 -16.17 3.61 -8.70
C SER A 75 -15.61 4.92 -9.22
N GLY A 76 -14.30 5.01 -9.35
CA GLY A 76 -13.65 6.18 -9.94
C GLY A 76 -12.15 5.97 -10.14
N LEU A 77 -11.53 7.02 -10.62
CA LEU A 77 -10.10 7.12 -10.87
C LEU A 77 -9.57 8.36 -10.13
N ILE A 78 -8.47 8.18 -9.41
CA ILE A 78 -7.74 9.28 -8.79
C ILE A 78 -6.41 9.39 -9.54
N ASP A 79 -6.25 10.49 -10.28
CA ASP A 79 -5.04 10.86 -11.02
C ASP A 79 -4.49 12.16 -10.43
N LEU A 80 -3.76 12.03 -9.33
CA LEU A 80 -3.23 13.17 -8.58
C LEU A 80 -1.74 12.94 -8.30
N PRO A 81 -0.84 13.75 -8.88
CA PRO A 81 0.60 13.60 -8.71
C PRO A 81 1.05 13.89 -7.28
N LEU A 82 2.01 13.13 -6.78
CA LEU A 82 2.46 13.16 -5.39
C LEU A 82 3.92 13.56 -5.25
N VAL A 83 4.20 14.34 -4.20
CA VAL A 83 5.53 14.75 -3.78
C VAL A 83 5.66 14.66 -2.26
N VAL A 84 6.89 14.63 -1.76
CA VAL A 84 7.18 14.69 -0.32
C VAL A 84 6.82 16.09 0.21
N ASP A 85 6.03 16.14 1.26
CA ASP A 85 5.85 17.35 2.08
C ASP A 85 7.07 17.49 3.01
N TRP A 86 8.04 18.30 2.57
CA TRP A 86 9.34 18.40 3.22
C TRP A 86 9.26 18.96 4.63
N GLU A 87 8.33 19.86 4.88
CA GLU A 87 8.13 20.52 6.17
C GLU A 87 7.48 19.56 7.19
N ASN A 88 6.60 18.69 6.70
CA ASN A 88 5.80 17.79 7.53
C ASN A 88 6.16 16.30 7.32
N ARG A 89 7.44 15.98 7.08
CA ARG A 89 7.86 14.57 6.91
C ARG A 89 7.37 13.67 8.05
N PRO A 90 6.90 12.46 7.77
CA PRO A 90 7.00 11.71 6.50
C PRO A 90 5.81 11.91 5.54
N ARG A 91 5.03 12.99 5.67
CA ARG A 91 3.86 13.25 4.83
C ARG A 91 4.22 13.34 3.34
N GLN A 92 3.25 12.97 2.52
CA GLN A 92 3.21 13.25 1.09
C GLN A 92 2.04 14.18 0.83
N MET A 93 2.09 14.94 -0.26
CA MET A 93 1.02 15.86 -0.67
C MET A 93 0.81 15.80 -2.18
N VAL A 94 -0.36 16.24 -2.62
CA VAL A 94 -0.66 16.45 -4.04
C VAL A 94 0.06 17.72 -4.51
N CYS A 95 0.79 17.61 -5.62
CA CYS A 95 1.45 18.76 -6.24
C CYS A 95 1.48 18.57 -7.75
N HIS A 96 0.79 19.43 -8.48
CA HIS A 96 0.70 19.35 -9.94
C HIS A 96 1.96 19.84 -10.65
N GLU A 97 2.79 20.66 -10.01
CA GLU A 97 4.00 21.24 -10.60
C GLU A 97 5.19 20.26 -10.55
N THR A 98 5.44 19.67 -9.38
CA THR A 98 6.65 18.85 -9.14
C THR A 98 6.33 17.40 -8.74
N GLY A 99 5.06 17.08 -8.58
CA GLY A 99 4.60 15.77 -8.17
C GLY A 99 4.87 14.69 -9.23
N LYS A 100 5.18 13.50 -8.76
CA LYS A 100 5.34 12.31 -9.62
C LYS A 100 3.98 11.68 -9.89
N LEU A 101 3.71 11.32 -11.14
CA LEU A 101 2.48 10.63 -11.57
C LEU A 101 2.09 9.52 -10.58
N ALA A 102 0.86 9.61 -10.07
CA ALA A 102 0.27 8.60 -9.20
C ALA A 102 -1.19 8.38 -9.62
N LEU A 103 -1.55 7.11 -9.84
CA LEU A 103 -2.83 6.72 -10.39
C LEU A 103 -3.43 5.56 -9.59
N THR A 104 -4.68 5.73 -9.11
CA THR A 104 -5.41 4.73 -8.34
C THR A 104 -6.84 4.59 -8.86
N GLU A 105 -7.21 3.41 -9.33
CA GLU A 105 -8.62 3.05 -9.51
C GLU A 105 -9.21 2.62 -8.18
N TRP A 106 -10.48 2.94 -7.96
CA TRP A 106 -11.20 2.50 -6.77
C TRP A 106 -12.62 2.05 -7.09
N TYR A 107 -13.12 1.13 -6.28
CA TYR A 107 -14.45 0.54 -6.40
C TYR A 107 -15.07 0.45 -5.01
N LYS A 108 -16.30 0.99 -4.84
CA LYS A 108 -17.06 0.86 -3.60
C LYS A 108 -17.54 -0.59 -3.43
N LEU A 109 -17.21 -1.19 -2.30
CA LEU A 109 -17.68 -2.51 -1.91
C LEU A 109 -18.96 -2.44 -1.08
N SER A 110 -19.00 -1.51 -0.13
CA SER A 110 -20.15 -1.21 0.71
C SER A 110 -20.02 0.19 1.28
N SER A 111 -21.10 0.77 1.76
CA SER A 111 -21.11 2.04 2.50
C SER A 111 -22.28 2.13 3.46
N ASN A 112 -22.13 2.96 4.48
CA ASN A 112 -23.18 3.51 5.32
C ASN A 112 -22.90 5.01 5.54
N GLN A 113 -23.72 5.68 6.35
CA GLN A 113 -23.59 7.13 6.59
C GLN A 113 -22.23 7.56 7.16
N ASN A 114 -21.54 6.69 7.90
CA ASN A 114 -20.32 7.02 8.64
C ASN A 114 -19.05 6.58 7.94
N GLU A 115 -19.13 5.55 7.10
CA GLU A 115 -17.96 4.96 6.46
C GLU A 115 -18.27 4.23 5.16
N SER A 116 -17.24 4.06 4.35
CA SER A 116 -17.29 3.25 3.13
C SER A 116 -16.14 2.26 3.08
N ARG A 117 -16.40 1.09 2.51
CA ARG A 117 -15.38 0.09 2.20
C ARG A 117 -15.05 0.14 0.73
N LEU A 118 -13.77 0.36 0.42
CA LEU A 118 -13.26 0.51 -0.94
C LEU A 118 -12.28 -0.59 -1.29
N ARG A 119 -12.36 -1.06 -2.53
CA ARG A 119 -11.27 -1.75 -3.20
C ARG A 119 -10.44 -0.72 -3.93
N LEU A 120 -9.13 -0.68 -3.67
CA LEU A 120 -8.18 0.23 -4.28
C LEU A 120 -7.21 -0.56 -5.16
N VAL A 121 -7.01 -0.10 -6.40
CA VAL A 121 -6.13 -0.75 -7.39
C VAL A 121 -5.11 0.27 -7.88
N PRO A 122 -3.97 0.42 -7.18
CA PRO A 122 -2.94 1.36 -7.59
C PRO A 122 -2.21 0.89 -8.85
N LYS A 123 -2.18 1.73 -9.88
CA LYS A 123 -1.40 1.53 -11.12
C LYS A 123 0.06 1.94 -10.95
N THR A 124 0.33 2.80 -10.00
CA THR A 124 1.66 3.29 -9.58
C THR A 124 1.94 2.82 -8.15
N GLY A 125 3.08 3.20 -7.58
CA GLY A 125 3.48 2.80 -6.23
C GLY A 125 4.26 3.90 -5.50
N ARG A 126 3.67 5.10 -5.36
CA ARG A 126 4.31 6.19 -4.60
C ARG A 126 4.13 5.97 -3.10
N SER A 127 5.03 6.53 -2.32
CA SER A 127 4.89 6.54 -0.85
C SER A 127 3.56 7.14 -0.46
N HIS A 128 2.87 6.51 0.50
CA HIS A 128 1.56 6.91 1.02
C HIS A 128 0.45 7.12 -0.04
N GLN A 129 0.64 6.62 -1.28
CA GLN A 129 -0.24 6.94 -2.41
C GLN A 129 -1.73 6.73 -2.09
N LEU A 130 -2.12 5.56 -1.62
CA LEU A 130 -3.52 5.25 -1.34
C LEU A 130 -4.11 6.12 -0.23
N ARG A 131 -3.29 6.46 0.75
CA ARG A 131 -3.65 7.27 1.90
C ARG A 131 -3.93 8.72 1.49
N VAL A 132 -3.01 9.33 0.74
CA VAL A 132 -3.17 10.70 0.21
C VAL A 132 -4.32 10.76 -0.79
N HIS A 133 -4.45 9.76 -1.67
CA HIS A 133 -5.54 9.72 -2.64
C HIS A 133 -6.91 9.61 -1.98
N CYS A 134 -7.07 8.78 -0.96
CA CYS A 134 -8.33 8.70 -0.20
C CYS A 134 -8.63 10.01 0.54
N MET A 135 -7.62 10.64 1.14
CA MET A 135 -7.78 11.97 1.76
C MET A 135 -8.21 13.02 0.73
N ALA A 136 -7.57 13.06 -0.44
CA ALA A 136 -7.89 14.01 -1.52
C ALA A 136 -9.28 13.76 -2.12
N LEU A 137 -9.78 12.52 -2.06
CA LEU A 137 -11.16 12.18 -2.43
C LEU A 137 -12.20 12.72 -1.42
N GLY A 138 -11.76 13.26 -0.26
CA GLY A 138 -12.62 13.68 0.84
C GLY A 138 -12.97 12.56 1.83
N HIS A 139 -12.39 11.38 1.65
CA HIS A 139 -12.68 10.19 2.43
C HIS A 139 -11.37 9.58 2.98
N PRO A 140 -10.73 10.16 4.01
CA PRO A 140 -9.49 9.64 4.56
C PRO A 140 -9.68 8.23 5.13
N ILE A 141 -8.60 7.44 5.11
CA ILE A 141 -8.60 6.08 5.65
C ILE A 141 -8.76 6.14 7.17
N LEU A 142 -9.69 5.35 7.69
CA LEU A 142 -9.96 5.28 9.13
C LEU A 142 -8.73 4.75 9.89
N GLY A 143 -8.42 5.39 11.01
CA GLY A 143 -7.27 5.06 11.84
C GLY A 143 -5.91 5.40 11.20
N ASP A 144 -5.87 6.22 10.15
CA ASP A 144 -4.63 6.72 9.57
C ASP A 144 -4.02 7.80 10.47
N PRO A 145 -2.80 7.57 11.05
CA PRO A 145 -2.21 8.50 12.01
C PRO A 145 -1.65 9.78 11.40
N ILE A 146 -1.63 9.89 10.06
CA ILE A 146 -1.04 11.05 9.36
C ILE A 146 -2.09 11.82 8.58
N TYR A 147 -3.03 11.14 7.93
CA TYR A 147 -3.98 11.75 6.98
C TYR A 147 -5.44 11.65 7.44
N GLY A 148 -5.73 10.90 8.50
CA GLY A 148 -7.07 10.70 9.03
C GLY A 148 -7.20 11.08 10.50
N GLU A 149 -8.36 10.78 11.08
CA GLU A 149 -8.61 10.93 12.51
C GLU A 149 -8.20 9.65 13.24
N VAL A 150 -7.25 9.79 14.18
CA VAL A 150 -6.65 8.66 14.92
C VAL A 150 -7.61 8.06 15.95
N SER A 151 -8.60 8.83 16.42
CA SER A 151 -9.32 8.56 17.66
C SER A 151 -10.30 7.38 17.62
N THR A 152 -10.65 6.87 16.46
CA THR A 152 -11.79 5.93 16.32
C THR A 152 -11.39 4.47 16.10
N HIS A 153 -10.14 4.19 15.74
CA HIS A 153 -9.71 2.84 15.34
C HIS A 153 -8.32 2.51 15.91
N HIS A 154 -8.20 1.30 16.46
CA HIS A 154 -6.95 0.78 17.05
C HIS A 154 -5.83 0.52 16.01
N ARG A 155 -6.13 0.64 14.72
CA ARG A 155 -5.19 0.45 13.60
C ARG A 155 -5.64 1.21 12.35
N MET A 156 -4.71 1.44 11.43
CA MET A 156 -5.05 1.94 10.10
C MET A 156 -5.81 0.87 9.30
N MET A 157 -6.98 1.24 8.78
CA MET A 157 -7.87 0.36 8.02
C MET A 157 -7.47 0.29 6.54
N LEU A 158 -6.21 -0.09 6.28
CA LEU A 158 -5.65 -0.33 4.95
C LEU A 158 -4.95 -1.70 4.93
N HIS A 159 -5.32 -2.54 3.96
CA HIS A 159 -4.82 -3.89 3.84
C HIS A 159 -4.48 -4.24 2.39
N SER A 160 -3.25 -4.72 2.16
CA SER A 160 -2.82 -5.31 0.89
C SER A 160 -3.47 -6.70 0.74
N GLU A 161 -4.62 -6.76 0.09
CA GLU A 161 -5.42 -7.99 0.03
C GLU A 161 -4.88 -8.99 -1.00
N GLU A 162 -4.34 -8.49 -2.12
CA GLU A 162 -3.92 -9.40 -3.21
C GLU A 162 -2.70 -8.86 -3.95
N LEU A 163 -1.77 -9.75 -4.25
CA LEU A 163 -0.68 -9.55 -5.20
C LEU A 163 -0.74 -10.61 -6.29
N ARG A 164 -0.56 -10.19 -7.55
CA ARG A 164 -0.35 -11.09 -8.69
C ARG A 164 0.97 -10.72 -9.36
N VAL A 165 1.84 -11.71 -9.48
CA VAL A 165 3.17 -11.61 -10.08
C VAL A 165 3.39 -12.77 -11.05
N LYS A 166 4.41 -12.69 -11.89
CA LYS A 166 4.94 -13.85 -12.61
C LYS A 166 6.01 -14.52 -11.77
N HIS A 167 5.97 -15.84 -11.68
CA HIS A 167 7.01 -16.60 -10.99
C HIS A 167 8.37 -16.37 -11.64
N PRO A 168 9.43 -16.07 -10.87
CA PRO A 168 10.74 -15.69 -11.41
C PRO A 168 11.35 -16.72 -12.39
N GLU A 169 11.20 -18.01 -12.10
CA GLU A 169 11.85 -19.06 -12.88
C GLU A 169 11.03 -19.50 -14.11
N ASN A 170 9.73 -19.73 -13.93
CA ASN A 170 8.92 -20.35 -14.97
C ASN A 170 7.96 -19.38 -15.67
N GLY A 171 7.86 -18.13 -15.20
CA GLY A 171 7.00 -17.09 -15.80
C GLY A 171 5.49 -17.27 -15.57
N PHE A 172 5.05 -18.35 -14.91
CA PHE A 172 3.62 -18.55 -14.65
C PHE A 172 3.07 -17.52 -13.69
N GLY A 173 1.80 -17.16 -13.91
CA GLY A 173 1.09 -16.22 -13.03
C GLY A 173 0.85 -16.81 -11.65
N SER A 174 1.34 -16.14 -10.61
CA SER A 174 1.12 -16.49 -9.21
C SER A 174 0.23 -15.44 -8.54
N ARG A 175 -0.75 -15.92 -7.77
CA ARG A 175 -1.69 -15.09 -7.02
C ARG A 175 -1.60 -15.38 -5.54
N PHE A 176 -1.35 -14.36 -4.74
CA PHE A 176 -1.30 -14.43 -3.28
C PHE A 176 -2.40 -13.56 -2.70
N ARG A 177 -3.16 -14.09 -1.75
CA ARG A 177 -4.29 -13.39 -1.14
C ARG A 177 -4.32 -13.56 0.37
N SER A 178 -4.60 -12.46 1.06
CA SER A 178 -4.93 -12.41 2.48
C SER A 178 -6.16 -11.55 2.66
N LYS A 179 -7.24 -12.11 3.20
CA LYS A 179 -8.48 -11.37 3.41
C LYS A 179 -8.27 -10.27 4.45
N ALA A 180 -8.80 -9.06 4.20
CA ALA A 180 -8.74 -7.97 5.17
C ALA A 180 -9.41 -8.38 6.49
N PRO A 181 -8.76 -8.14 7.66
CA PRO A 181 -9.27 -8.55 8.97
C PRO A 181 -10.35 -7.61 9.54
N PHE A 182 -10.86 -6.69 8.72
CA PHE A 182 -11.89 -5.69 9.07
C PHE A 182 -12.93 -5.55 7.98
#